data_000da97beec66ba7de235426b6602d07
#
_entry.id   000da97beec66ba7de235426b6602d07
#
_cell.length_a   1.000
_cell.length_b   1.000
_cell.length_c   1.000
_cell.angle_alpha   90.00
_cell.angle_beta   90.00
_cell.angle_gamma   90.00
#
_symmetry.space_group_name_H-M   'P 1'
#
loop_
_entity.id
_entity.type
_entity.pdbx_description
1 polymer ?
#
loop_
_entity_poly.entity_id
_entity_poly.type
_entity_poly.pdbx_seq_one_letter_code
_entity_poly.pdbx_strand_id
1 'polypeptide(L)'
;LLENLKKENDYVIIDTPPFLQNADTEEMAQMADASLLVVAEHRAQAKDLNAALDLLNAQGEKNLGCVYNNAHVEFLRPMASYGYQYAYHYGRYGGHYER
;
A
#
# COMPACT_ATOMS: atom_id res chain seq x y z
N LEU A 1 -5.98 19.65 -12.70
CA LEU A 1 -5.49 19.69 -11.32
C LEU A 1 -4.20 18.88 -11.11
N LEU A 2 -4.19 17.61 -11.46
CA LEU A 2 -3.01 16.74 -11.29
C LEU A 2 -1.80 17.25 -12.09
N GLU A 3 -1.99 17.66 -13.31
CA GLU A 3 -0.94 18.24 -14.18
C GLU A 3 -0.28 19.47 -13.54
N ASN A 4 -1.06 20.33 -12.92
CA ASN A 4 -0.54 21.51 -12.22
C ASN A 4 0.23 21.14 -10.96
N LEU A 5 -0.27 20.18 -10.19
CA LEU A 5 0.41 19.68 -9.01
C LEU A 5 1.76 19.04 -9.35
N LYS A 6 1.85 18.29 -10.44
CA LYS A 6 3.09 17.70 -10.92
C LYS A 6 4.14 18.73 -11.31
N LYS A 7 3.73 19.89 -11.81
CA LYS A 7 4.66 20.96 -12.20
C LYS A 7 5.24 21.72 -11.00
N GLU A 8 4.48 21.78 -9.91
CA GLU A 8 4.82 22.58 -8.73
C GLU A 8 5.48 21.77 -7.61
N ASN A 9 5.45 20.45 -7.71
CA ASN A 9 5.93 19.54 -6.66
C ASN A 9 6.82 18.44 -7.22
N ASP A 10 7.82 18.02 -6.45
CA ASP A 10 8.69 16.89 -6.79
C ASP A 10 7.94 15.56 -6.71
N TYR A 11 7.06 15.42 -5.73
CA TYR A 11 6.22 14.25 -5.52
C TYR A 11 4.78 14.67 -5.27
N VAL A 12 3.85 13.91 -5.84
CA VAL A 12 2.40 14.03 -5.58
C VAL A 12 1.90 12.66 -5.12
N ILE A 13 1.44 12.57 -3.90
CA ILE A 13 0.88 11.34 -3.34
C ILE A 13 -0.63 11.46 -3.34
N ILE A 14 -1.30 10.49 -3.97
CA ILE A 14 -2.76 10.40 -4.05
C ILE A 14 -3.22 9.30 -3.08
N ASP A 15 -3.89 9.68 -2.01
CA ASP A 15 -4.56 8.75 -1.11
C ASP A 15 -5.98 8.48 -1.62
N THR A 16 -6.34 7.21 -1.73
CA THR A 16 -7.59 6.80 -2.37
C THR A 16 -8.41 5.88 -1.47
N PRO A 17 -9.73 5.81 -1.69
CA PRO A 17 -10.56 4.74 -1.13
C PRO A 17 -10.07 3.35 -1.58
N PRO A 18 -10.60 2.27 -0.96
CA PRO A 18 -10.24 0.90 -1.36
C PRO A 18 -10.43 0.66 -2.85
N PHE A 19 -9.40 0.09 -3.48
CA PHE A 19 -9.26 0.00 -4.95
C PHE A 19 -10.44 -0.68 -5.64
N LEU A 20 -10.94 -1.80 -5.09
CA LEU A 20 -12.02 -2.55 -5.71
C LEU A 20 -13.43 -1.99 -5.45
N GLN A 21 -13.55 -1.00 -4.58
CA GLN A 21 -14.84 -0.44 -4.18
C GLN A 21 -15.20 0.84 -4.92
N ASN A 22 -14.28 1.41 -5.65
CA ASN A 22 -14.47 2.71 -6.27
C ASN A 22 -13.80 2.78 -7.64
N ALA A 23 -14.60 3.00 -8.68
CA ALA A 23 -14.12 3.15 -10.05
C ALA A 23 -13.18 4.37 -10.23
N ASP A 24 -13.37 5.42 -9.46
CA ASP A 24 -12.52 6.61 -9.51
C ASP A 24 -11.08 6.29 -9.10
N THR A 25 -10.89 5.35 -8.19
CA THR A 25 -9.56 4.90 -7.76
C THR A 25 -8.81 4.22 -8.90
N GLU A 26 -9.50 3.44 -9.72
CA GLU A 26 -8.91 2.81 -10.91
C GLU A 26 -8.47 3.86 -11.92
N GLU A 27 -9.30 4.88 -12.16
CA GLU A 27 -8.96 5.99 -13.04
C GLU A 27 -7.77 6.79 -12.54
N MET A 28 -7.71 7.06 -11.23
CA MET A 28 -6.56 7.72 -10.59
C MET A 28 -5.28 6.90 -10.73
N ALA A 29 -5.36 5.58 -10.59
CA ALA A 29 -4.22 4.69 -10.79
C ALA A 29 -3.69 4.73 -12.22
N GLN A 30 -4.57 4.87 -13.21
CA GLN A 30 -4.17 5.03 -14.62
C GLN A 30 -3.39 6.34 -14.87
N MET A 31 -3.77 7.40 -14.19
CA MET A 31 -3.12 8.71 -14.32
C MET A 31 -1.81 8.83 -13.51
N ALA A 32 -1.60 7.97 -12.52
CA ALA A 32 -0.39 7.97 -11.72
C ALA A 32 0.82 7.42 -12.47
N ASP A 33 2.00 7.88 -12.12
CA ASP A 33 3.25 7.37 -12.68
C ASP A 33 3.64 6.03 -12.04
N ALA A 34 3.19 5.79 -10.80
CA ALA A 34 3.38 4.54 -10.07
C ALA A 34 2.25 4.31 -9.08
N SER A 35 1.99 3.06 -8.76
CA SER A 35 0.97 2.65 -7.78
C SER A 35 1.58 1.74 -6.72
N LEU A 36 1.13 1.91 -5.49
CA LEU A 36 1.50 1.07 -4.36
C LEU A 36 0.22 0.56 -3.70
N LEU A 37 0.05 -0.75 -3.65
CA LEU A 37 -1.12 -1.35 -3.04
C LEU A 37 -0.90 -1.54 -1.54
N VAL A 38 -1.77 -0.98 -0.72
CA VAL A 38 -1.75 -1.17 0.73
C VAL A 38 -2.77 -2.22 1.12
N VAL A 39 -2.32 -3.28 1.77
CA VAL A 39 -3.13 -4.42 2.21
C VAL A 39 -3.13 -4.47 3.72
N ALA A 40 -4.30 -4.42 4.34
CA ALA A 40 -4.43 -4.55 5.79
C ALA A 40 -4.72 -6.00 6.18
N GLU A 41 -4.01 -6.50 7.20
CA GLU A 41 -4.29 -7.80 7.78
C GLU A 41 -5.74 -7.87 8.28
N HIS A 42 -6.39 -9.02 8.11
CA HIS A 42 -7.78 -9.32 8.48
C HIS A 42 -8.87 -8.52 7.72
N ARG A 43 -8.52 -7.59 6.85
CA ARG A 43 -9.48 -6.81 6.06
C ARG A 43 -9.53 -7.20 4.60
N ALA A 44 -8.43 -7.75 4.07
CA ALA A 44 -8.33 -8.17 2.67
C ALA A 44 -8.44 -9.69 2.54
N GLN A 45 -9.25 -10.14 1.58
CA GLN A 45 -9.28 -11.53 1.18
C GLN A 45 -8.28 -11.76 0.05
N ALA A 46 -7.69 -12.94 -0.04
CA ALA A 46 -6.70 -13.26 -1.06
C ALA A 46 -7.23 -13.09 -2.49
N LYS A 47 -8.52 -13.43 -2.71
CA LYS A 47 -9.18 -13.23 -4.02
C LYS A 47 -9.26 -11.75 -4.41
N ASP A 48 -9.53 -10.86 -3.46
CA ASP A 48 -9.63 -9.42 -3.70
C ASP A 48 -8.25 -8.83 -3.96
N LEU A 49 -7.24 -9.29 -3.25
CA LEU A 49 -5.85 -8.90 -3.50
C LEU A 49 -5.41 -9.29 -4.91
N ASN A 50 -5.68 -10.53 -5.32
CA ASN A 50 -5.35 -10.99 -6.66
C ASN A 50 -6.09 -10.20 -7.73
N ALA A 51 -7.38 -9.91 -7.54
CA ALA A 51 -8.15 -9.08 -8.47
C ALA A 51 -7.59 -7.66 -8.58
N ALA A 52 -7.20 -7.04 -7.48
CA ALA A 52 -6.58 -5.72 -7.47
C ALA A 52 -5.22 -5.71 -8.18
N LEU A 53 -4.39 -6.73 -7.93
CA LEU A 53 -3.09 -6.88 -8.60
C LEU A 53 -3.25 -7.10 -10.12
N ASP A 54 -4.22 -7.91 -10.53
CA ASP A 54 -4.49 -8.13 -11.95
C ASP A 54 -4.90 -6.85 -12.66
N LEU A 55 -5.76 -6.03 -12.02
CA LEU A 55 -6.16 -4.72 -12.57
C LEU A 55 -4.99 -3.73 -12.64
N LEU A 56 -4.16 -3.67 -11.60
CA LEU A 56 -2.99 -2.79 -11.59
C LEU A 56 -1.95 -3.22 -12.62
N ASN A 57 -1.70 -4.52 -12.77
CA ASN A 57 -0.74 -5.06 -13.72
C ASN A 57 -1.21 -4.89 -15.17
N ALA A 58 -2.52 -4.91 -15.41
CA ALA A 58 -3.09 -4.65 -16.74
C ALA A 58 -2.84 -3.21 -17.24
N GLN A 59 -2.55 -2.29 -16.34
CA GLN A 59 -2.24 -0.89 -16.66
C GLN A 59 -0.76 -0.63 -16.98
N GLY A 60 0.06 -1.67 -17.05
CA GLY A 60 1.49 -1.58 -17.34
C GLY A 60 2.37 -1.78 -16.11
N GLU A 61 3.66 -1.54 -16.25
CA GLU A 61 4.67 -1.77 -15.20
C GLU A 61 4.72 -0.66 -14.14
N LYS A 62 3.58 -0.11 -13.77
CA LYS A 62 3.49 0.98 -12.80
C LYS A 62 3.30 0.51 -11.36
N ASN A 63 3.02 -0.78 -11.15
CA ASN A 63 2.81 -1.35 -9.83
C ASN A 63 4.16 -1.59 -9.13
N LEU A 64 4.42 -0.85 -8.06
CA LEU A 64 5.66 -0.97 -7.27
C LEU A 64 5.63 -2.14 -6.29
N GLY A 65 4.45 -2.74 -6.06
CA GLY A 65 4.28 -3.82 -5.11
C GLY A 65 3.21 -3.54 -4.07
N CYS A 66 3.30 -4.24 -2.94
CA CYS A 66 2.35 -4.16 -1.85
C CYS A 66 3.02 -3.78 -0.53
N VAL A 67 2.31 -3.01 0.28
CA VAL A 67 2.62 -2.79 1.68
C VAL A 67 1.61 -3.56 2.53
N TYR A 68 2.09 -4.43 3.38
CA TYR A 68 1.27 -5.18 4.33
C TYR A 68 1.18 -4.41 5.64
N ASN A 69 0.02 -3.83 5.89
CA ASN A 69 -0.23 -2.96 7.04
C ASN A 69 -0.97 -3.70 8.16
N ASN A 70 -0.79 -3.23 9.38
CA ASN A 70 -1.39 -3.83 10.59
C ASN A 70 -1.02 -5.30 10.81
N ALA A 71 0.14 -5.72 10.35
CA ALA A 71 0.62 -7.07 10.54
C ALA A 71 0.89 -7.37 12.02
N HIS A 72 0.39 -8.51 12.51
CA HIS A 72 0.67 -8.96 13.87
C HIS A 72 2.06 -9.61 13.95
N VAL A 73 2.85 -9.19 14.92
CA VAL A 73 4.23 -9.68 15.14
C VAL A 73 4.30 -11.20 15.32
N GLU A 74 3.24 -11.80 15.84
CA GLU A 74 3.15 -13.26 16.04
C GLU A 74 3.21 -14.04 14.73
N PHE A 75 2.72 -13.46 13.66
CA PHE A 75 2.76 -14.07 12.31
C PHE A 75 4.19 -14.08 11.73
N LEU A 76 5.04 -13.18 12.17
CA LEU A 76 6.42 -13.03 11.73
C LEU A 76 7.42 -13.85 12.55
N ARG A 77 6.96 -14.58 13.57
CA ARG A 77 7.81 -15.38 14.46
C ARG A 77 8.71 -16.42 13.75
N PRO A 78 8.28 -17.09 12.68
CA PRO A 78 9.17 -18.05 11.97
C PRO A 78 10.30 -17.37 11.19
N MET A 79 10.14 -16.09 10.86
CA MET A 79 11.16 -15.29 10.20
C MET A 79 12.00 -14.48 11.20
N ALA A 80 11.80 -14.72 12.48
CA ALA A 80 12.06 -13.78 13.56
C ALA A 80 13.46 -13.82 14.17
N SER A 81 14.38 -14.66 13.72
CA SER A 81 15.75 -14.56 14.23
C SER A 81 16.47 -13.27 13.76
N TYR A 82 16.11 -12.76 12.59
CA TYR A 82 16.68 -11.53 12.03
C TYR A 82 15.72 -10.32 12.06
N GLY A 83 14.41 -10.56 11.99
CA GLY A 83 13.40 -9.50 11.96
C GLY A 83 12.96 -9.02 13.33
N TYR A 84 13.21 -9.76 14.39
CA TYR A 84 12.70 -9.46 15.74
C TYR A 84 13.22 -8.15 16.29
N GLN A 85 14.48 -7.82 16.08
CA GLN A 85 15.04 -6.54 16.50
C GLN A 85 14.50 -5.37 15.68
N TYR A 86 14.23 -5.56 14.39
CA TYR A 86 13.62 -4.56 13.53
C TYR A 86 12.17 -4.29 13.92
N ALA A 87 11.35 -5.32 14.10
CA ALA A 87 9.96 -5.19 14.52
C ALA A 87 9.83 -4.53 15.89
N TYR A 88 10.72 -4.84 16.83
CA TYR A 88 10.75 -4.23 18.16
C TYR A 88 11.12 -2.73 18.11
N HIS A 89 12.04 -2.35 17.24
CA HIS A 89 12.43 -0.95 17.04
C HIS A 89 11.29 -0.15 16.41
N TYR A 90 10.64 -0.66 15.39
CA TYR A 90 9.50 -0.01 14.73
C TYR A 90 8.28 0.08 15.65
N GLY A 91 7.99 -0.92 16.43
CA GLY A 91 6.91 -0.91 17.42
C GLY A 91 7.08 0.17 18.48
N ARG A 92 8.30 0.48 18.87
CA ARG A 92 8.61 1.52 19.86
C ARG A 92 8.43 2.94 19.29
N TYR A 93 8.64 3.15 17.98
CA TYR A 93 8.40 4.42 17.32
C TYR A 93 6.95 4.57 16.85
N GLY A 94 6.25 3.49 16.52
CA GLY A 94 4.86 3.49 16.08
C GLY A 94 3.87 3.93 17.16
N GLY A 95 4.19 3.74 18.45
CA GLY A 95 3.35 4.18 19.57
C GLY A 95 3.14 5.69 19.68
N HIS A 96 3.96 6.49 19.03
CA HIS A 96 3.83 7.95 18.99
C HIS A 96 2.88 8.48 17.93
N TYR A 97 2.42 7.64 17.00
CA TYR A 97 1.55 8.01 15.88
C TYR A 97 0.14 7.43 15.98
N GLU A 98 -0.18 6.73 17.04
CA GLU A 98 -1.56 6.31 17.30
C GLU A 98 -2.42 7.52 17.65
N ARG A 99 -3.32 7.80 16.78
CA ARG A 99 -4.44 8.73 17.01
C ARG A 99 -5.74 7.97 17.07
#